data_6678abe83b2854a99b1a11a3ce429933
#
_entry.id   6678abe83b2854a99b1a11a3ce429933
#
_cell.length_a   1.000
_cell.length_b   1.000
_cell.length_c   1.000
_cell.angle_alpha   90.00
_cell.angle_beta   90.00
_cell.angle_gamma   90.00
#
_symmetry.space_group_name_H-M   'P 1'
#
loop_
_entity.id
_entity.type
_entity.pdbx_description
1 polymer ?
#
loop_
_entity_poly.entity_id
_entity_poly.type
_entity_poly.pdbx_seq_one_letter_code
_entity_poly.pdbx_strand_id
1 'polypeptide(L)'
;MGLLDGKVAIVTGAGGGLGRAHALLLAKEGAAVVVNDLGGSLDGSGDGSRVADGVVKEIIDAGGKAVADFGNVTSADDAQAMVDAAVSNFGKLDILINNAGILRDKSFKKMTEELWDPVIAVHLKGTFHPTRAAYNQMLEQGTGGRIIMTSSTSGLVGNFGQTNYGAAKAGIAGFMRCLAIEAVKAKITVNVLAPNAYSRMTASLFPEGSEERFAPEKVSPAIAWLCSDEAGDITGRQFVISGNRISLLYPAAYKIADKDGAEGAWDPSEIGQQIRKSMDEWPTPTTVPELIF
;
A
#
# COMPACT_ATOMS: atom_id res chain seq x y z
N MET A 1 1.66 -22.73 16.45
CA MET A 1 2.29 -21.40 16.49
C MET A 1 1.97 -20.71 15.18
N GLY A 2 1.39 -19.55 15.22
CA GLY A 2 1.07 -18.75 14.03
C GLY A 2 2.32 -18.08 13.47
N LEU A 3 2.27 -17.68 12.20
CA LEU A 3 3.39 -17.05 11.49
C LEU A 3 3.84 -15.71 12.14
N LEU A 4 2.94 -15.06 12.89
CA LEU A 4 3.13 -13.74 13.51
C LEU A 4 2.98 -13.76 15.03
N ASP A 5 3.19 -14.93 15.65
CA ASP A 5 3.08 -15.07 17.10
C ASP A 5 3.92 -14.02 17.85
N GLY A 6 3.28 -13.29 18.76
CA GLY A 6 3.92 -12.26 19.57
C GLY A 6 4.27 -10.97 18.83
N LYS A 7 3.93 -10.80 17.55
CA LYS A 7 4.06 -9.52 16.82
C LYS A 7 2.89 -8.58 17.16
N VAL A 8 3.12 -7.29 16.98
CA VAL A 8 2.11 -6.23 17.13
C VAL A 8 1.99 -5.47 15.83
N ALA A 9 0.77 -5.35 15.31
CA ALA A 9 0.47 -4.76 14.02
C ALA A 9 -0.50 -3.58 14.13
N ILE A 10 -0.30 -2.56 13.31
CA ILE A 10 -1.29 -1.53 13.00
C ILE A 10 -1.77 -1.74 11.57
N VAL A 11 -3.09 -1.73 11.35
CA VAL A 11 -3.70 -1.77 10.02
C VAL A 11 -4.61 -0.55 9.86
N THR A 12 -4.31 0.34 8.91
CA THR A 12 -5.12 1.52 8.63
C THR A 12 -6.24 1.24 7.64
N GLY A 13 -7.41 1.89 7.80
CA GLY A 13 -8.58 1.61 6.98
C GLY A 13 -9.09 0.18 7.16
N ALA A 14 -9.05 -0.33 8.39
CA ALA A 14 -9.28 -1.73 8.71
C ALA A 14 -10.74 -2.05 9.10
N GLY A 15 -11.66 -1.09 9.03
CA GLY A 15 -13.07 -1.31 9.33
C GLY A 15 -13.84 -2.09 8.26
N GLY A 16 -13.24 -2.35 7.09
CA GLY A 16 -13.88 -3.10 6.02
C GLY A 16 -12.94 -3.54 4.90
N GLY A 17 -13.46 -4.30 3.94
CA GLY A 17 -12.75 -4.68 2.72
C GLY A 17 -11.39 -5.34 2.97
N LEU A 18 -10.38 -4.89 2.23
CA LEU A 18 -9.02 -5.40 2.33
C LEU A 18 -8.43 -5.23 3.74
N GLY A 19 -8.58 -4.04 4.34
CA GLY A 19 -8.03 -3.76 5.66
C GLY A 19 -8.58 -4.68 6.74
N ARG A 20 -9.90 -4.94 6.73
CA ARG A 20 -10.52 -5.93 7.63
C ARG A 20 -9.96 -7.34 7.39
N ALA A 21 -9.86 -7.78 6.12
CA ALA A 21 -9.30 -9.09 5.80
C ALA A 21 -7.86 -9.23 6.27
N HIS A 22 -7.05 -8.17 6.13
CA HIS A 22 -5.68 -8.16 6.65
C HIS A 22 -5.65 -8.26 8.17
N ALA A 23 -6.43 -7.43 8.90
CA ALA A 23 -6.48 -7.42 10.35
C ALA A 23 -6.88 -8.77 10.93
N LEU A 24 -7.93 -9.40 10.35
CA LEU A 24 -8.39 -10.73 10.76
C LEU A 24 -7.33 -11.81 10.55
N LEU A 25 -6.65 -11.81 9.39
CA LEU A 25 -5.63 -12.83 9.12
C LEU A 25 -4.38 -12.62 9.99
N LEU A 26 -3.90 -11.37 10.16
CA LEU A 26 -2.76 -11.11 11.03
C LEU A 26 -3.06 -11.56 12.48
N ALA A 27 -4.25 -11.31 12.98
CA ALA A 27 -4.67 -11.77 14.31
C ALA A 27 -4.77 -13.31 14.38
N LYS A 28 -5.30 -13.97 13.36
CA LYS A 28 -5.34 -15.42 13.25
C LYS A 28 -3.94 -16.05 13.25
N GLU A 29 -2.96 -15.37 12.65
CA GLU A 29 -1.55 -15.77 12.64
C GLU A 29 -0.80 -15.38 13.92
N GLY A 30 -1.48 -14.88 14.96
CA GLY A 30 -0.96 -14.65 16.31
C GLY A 30 -0.52 -13.22 16.62
N ALA A 31 -0.73 -12.26 15.71
CA ALA A 31 -0.43 -10.85 15.99
C ALA A 31 -1.50 -10.21 16.90
N ALA A 32 -1.08 -9.28 17.76
CA ALA A 32 -1.99 -8.31 18.36
C ALA A 32 -2.19 -7.14 17.40
N VAL A 33 -3.44 -6.68 17.19
CA VAL A 33 -3.78 -5.75 16.11
C VAL A 33 -4.41 -4.47 16.62
N VAL A 34 -3.87 -3.33 16.24
CA VAL A 34 -4.57 -2.03 16.29
C VAL A 34 -5.35 -1.89 14.99
N VAL A 35 -6.67 -1.89 15.08
CA VAL A 35 -7.61 -1.75 13.97
C VAL A 35 -7.96 -0.28 13.85
N ASN A 36 -7.30 0.43 12.92
CA ASN A 36 -7.59 1.84 12.68
C ASN A 36 -8.60 2.02 11.55
N ASP A 37 -9.64 2.80 11.79
CA ASP A 37 -10.57 3.28 10.76
C ASP A 37 -11.27 4.56 11.22
N LEU A 38 -11.26 5.60 10.39
CA LEU A 38 -11.93 6.87 10.67
C LEU A 38 -13.46 6.76 10.61
N GLY A 39 -14.00 5.71 9.98
CA GLY A 39 -15.44 5.48 9.84
C GLY A 39 -16.08 6.24 8.68
N GLY A 40 -15.30 6.73 7.73
CA GLY A 40 -15.80 7.42 6.54
C GLY A 40 -16.38 6.51 5.46
N SER A 41 -17.11 7.11 4.51
CA SER A 41 -17.55 6.46 3.29
C SER A 41 -16.41 6.36 2.26
N LEU A 42 -16.67 5.72 1.10
CA LEU A 42 -15.67 5.48 0.04
C LEU A 42 -15.06 6.76 -0.54
N ASP A 43 -15.78 7.87 -0.53
CA ASP A 43 -15.33 9.17 -1.03
C ASP A 43 -14.67 10.05 0.06
N GLY A 44 -14.55 9.50 1.28
CA GLY A 44 -13.99 10.19 2.44
C GLY A 44 -14.98 11.09 3.18
N SER A 45 -16.27 11.09 2.81
CA SER A 45 -17.34 11.69 3.61
C SER A 45 -17.80 10.73 4.71
N GLY A 46 -18.46 11.21 5.73
CA GLY A 46 -19.06 10.36 6.77
C GLY A 46 -19.00 10.99 8.15
N ASP A 47 -19.73 10.39 9.08
CA ASP A 47 -19.99 10.86 10.42
C ASP A 47 -19.12 10.20 11.51
N GLY A 48 -18.06 9.49 11.13
CA GLY A 48 -17.17 8.82 12.07
C GLY A 48 -17.78 7.56 12.70
N SER A 49 -18.45 6.73 11.89
CA SER A 49 -18.99 5.46 12.39
C SER A 49 -17.89 4.54 12.95
N ARG A 50 -18.16 3.89 14.08
CA ARG A 50 -17.18 3.06 14.79
C ARG A 50 -17.04 1.64 14.17
N VAL A 51 -16.80 1.56 12.89
CA VAL A 51 -16.68 0.27 12.16
C VAL A 51 -15.51 -0.58 12.63
N ALA A 52 -14.45 0.04 13.15
CA ALA A 52 -13.30 -0.66 13.72
C ALA A 52 -13.71 -1.54 14.93
N ASP A 53 -14.68 -1.10 15.76
CA ASP A 53 -15.14 -1.90 16.90
C ASP A 53 -15.70 -3.25 16.48
N GLY A 54 -16.38 -3.32 15.34
CA GLY A 54 -16.91 -4.57 14.79
C GLY A 54 -15.79 -5.57 14.46
N VAL A 55 -14.72 -5.11 13.83
CA VAL A 55 -13.57 -5.94 13.49
C VAL A 55 -12.78 -6.36 14.74
N VAL A 56 -12.62 -5.45 15.70
CA VAL A 56 -12.02 -5.79 17.00
C VAL A 56 -12.81 -6.88 17.70
N LYS A 57 -14.16 -6.77 17.72
CA LYS A 57 -15.01 -7.81 18.29
C LYS A 57 -14.83 -9.17 17.59
N GLU A 58 -14.79 -9.19 16.27
CA GLU A 58 -14.54 -10.43 15.52
C GLU A 58 -13.20 -11.08 15.88
N ILE A 59 -12.13 -10.27 16.01
CA ILE A 59 -10.80 -10.77 16.40
C ILE A 59 -10.83 -11.35 17.82
N ILE A 60 -11.45 -10.66 18.77
CA ILE A 60 -11.56 -11.10 20.17
C ILE A 60 -12.41 -12.37 20.29
N ASP A 61 -13.55 -12.43 19.59
CA ASP A 61 -14.43 -13.60 19.57
C ASP A 61 -13.71 -14.85 19.00
N ALA A 62 -12.75 -14.63 18.08
CA ALA A 62 -11.90 -15.69 17.55
C ALA A 62 -10.69 -16.04 18.44
N GLY A 63 -10.56 -15.42 19.62
CA GLY A 63 -9.46 -15.66 20.58
C GLY A 63 -8.20 -14.86 20.33
N GLY A 64 -8.21 -13.90 19.39
CA GLY A 64 -7.10 -12.99 19.12
C GLY A 64 -7.06 -11.77 20.06
N LYS A 65 -6.13 -10.85 19.80
CA LYS A 65 -5.97 -9.61 20.57
C LYS A 65 -6.09 -8.41 19.62
N ALA A 66 -6.98 -7.48 19.94
CA ALA A 66 -7.13 -6.26 19.15
C ALA A 66 -7.63 -5.08 20.00
N VAL A 67 -7.35 -3.87 19.53
CA VAL A 67 -7.93 -2.61 20.02
C VAL A 67 -8.32 -1.75 18.83
N ALA A 68 -9.37 -0.95 18.97
CA ALA A 68 -9.81 -0.02 17.96
C ALA A 68 -9.07 1.31 18.07
N ASP A 69 -8.82 1.94 16.93
CA ASP A 69 -8.32 3.30 16.80
C ASP A 69 -9.15 4.05 15.73
N PHE A 70 -9.43 5.33 15.96
CA PHE A 70 -10.29 6.15 15.11
C PHE A 70 -9.55 7.37 14.56
N GLY A 71 -8.22 7.38 14.65
CA GLY A 71 -7.36 8.46 14.20
C GLY A 71 -7.40 8.66 12.68
N ASN A 72 -7.27 9.93 12.29
CA ASN A 72 -7.18 10.33 10.89
C ASN A 72 -5.73 10.16 10.38
N VAL A 73 -5.50 9.31 9.41
CA VAL A 73 -4.16 9.08 8.82
C VAL A 73 -3.53 10.35 8.24
N THR A 74 -4.31 11.40 7.94
CA THR A 74 -3.80 12.67 7.43
C THR A 74 -3.27 13.61 8.54
N SER A 75 -3.51 13.29 9.80
CA SER A 75 -3.05 14.01 10.99
C SER A 75 -1.77 13.35 11.54
N ALA A 76 -0.75 14.16 11.78
CA ALA A 76 0.50 13.65 12.38
C ALA A 76 0.29 13.24 13.85
N ASP A 77 -0.52 13.99 14.60
CA ASP A 77 -0.81 13.73 15.99
C ASP A 77 -1.62 12.44 16.16
N ASP A 78 -2.65 12.22 15.30
CA ASP A 78 -3.43 10.98 15.31
C ASP A 78 -2.56 9.77 14.92
N ALA A 79 -1.65 9.93 13.95
CA ALA A 79 -0.72 8.89 13.57
C ALA A 79 0.24 8.50 14.71
N GLN A 80 0.69 9.47 15.51
CA GLN A 80 1.47 9.19 16.70
C GLN A 80 0.61 8.50 17.78
N ALA A 81 -0.60 8.98 18.01
CA ALA A 81 -1.53 8.37 18.99
C ALA A 81 -1.85 6.90 18.64
N MET A 82 -1.95 6.58 17.34
CA MET A 82 -2.13 5.21 16.84
C MET A 82 -0.94 4.30 17.21
N VAL A 83 0.29 4.80 17.09
CA VAL A 83 1.50 4.07 17.53
C VAL A 83 1.53 3.95 19.05
N ASP A 84 1.19 5.00 19.77
CA ASP A 84 1.11 4.99 21.23
C ASP A 84 0.07 3.98 21.74
N ALA A 85 -1.04 3.81 21.02
CA ALA A 85 -2.04 2.79 21.33
C ALA A 85 -1.46 1.36 21.17
N ALA A 86 -0.64 1.10 20.15
CA ALA A 86 0.04 -0.20 20.00
C ALA A 86 1.00 -0.46 21.17
N VAL A 87 1.82 0.52 21.49
CA VAL A 87 2.81 0.41 22.59
C VAL A 87 2.14 0.25 23.94
N SER A 88 1.12 1.08 24.23
CA SER A 88 0.44 1.08 25.53
C SER A 88 -0.35 -0.22 25.79
N ASN A 89 -0.97 -0.80 24.76
CA ASN A 89 -1.77 -2.02 24.91
C ASN A 89 -0.95 -3.30 24.76
N PHE A 90 0.12 -3.29 23.95
CA PHE A 90 0.83 -4.51 23.56
C PHE A 90 2.35 -4.43 23.75
N GLY A 91 2.88 -3.31 24.21
CA GLY A 91 4.28 -3.13 24.63
C GLY A 91 5.27 -2.79 23.50
N LYS A 92 4.86 -2.84 22.23
CA LYS A 92 5.74 -2.60 21.05
C LYS A 92 4.95 -2.37 19.78
N LEU A 93 5.69 -2.11 18.66
CA LEU A 93 5.14 -2.12 17.30
C LEU A 93 6.12 -2.85 16.38
N ASP A 94 5.67 -3.90 15.70
CA ASP A 94 6.47 -4.69 14.75
C ASP A 94 6.04 -4.48 13.30
N ILE A 95 4.75 -4.20 13.04
CA ILE A 95 4.15 -4.22 11.71
C ILE A 95 3.26 -2.99 11.50
N LEU A 96 3.44 -2.30 10.37
CA LEU A 96 2.51 -1.27 9.90
C LEU A 96 1.98 -1.62 8.50
N ILE A 97 0.65 -1.68 8.36
CA ILE A 97 -0.03 -1.83 7.07
C ILE A 97 -0.76 -0.52 6.75
N ASN A 98 -0.21 0.26 5.80
CA ASN A 98 -0.85 1.44 5.27
C ASN A 98 -1.85 1.04 4.19
N ASN A 99 -3.14 0.91 4.55
CA ASN A 99 -4.20 0.48 3.65
C ASN A 99 -5.31 1.53 3.46
N ALA A 100 -5.45 2.48 4.37
CA ALA A 100 -6.48 3.53 4.28
C ALA A 100 -6.50 4.24 2.92
N GLY A 101 -7.71 4.52 2.40
CA GLY A 101 -7.84 5.15 1.10
C GLY A 101 -9.26 5.52 0.73
N ILE A 102 -9.39 6.43 -0.22
CA ILE A 102 -10.65 6.92 -0.80
C ILE A 102 -10.57 6.97 -2.33
N LEU A 103 -11.70 7.04 -3.02
CA LEU A 103 -11.77 7.26 -4.47
C LEU A 103 -12.61 8.49 -4.80
N ARG A 104 -12.07 9.35 -5.67
CA ARG A 104 -12.75 10.49 -6.28
C ARG A 104 -12.38 10.56 -7.76
N ASP A 105 -12.76 9.50 -8.48
CA ASP A 105 -12.39 9.29 -9.88
C ASP A 105 -13.11 10.28 -10.80
N LYS A 106 -12.36 10.85 -11.74
CA LYS A 106 -12.90 11.72 -12.79
C LYS A 106 -11.92 11.80 -13.96
N SER A 107 -12.42 11.91 -15.19
CA SER A 107 -11.55 12.22 -16.34
C SER A 107 -10.79 13.52 -16.09
N PHE A 108 -9.53 13.63 -16.53
CA PHE A 108 -8.66 14.76 -16.23
C PHE A 108 -9.27 16.11 -16.64
N LYS A 109 -10.00 16.16 -17.76
CA LYS A 109 -10.75 17.36 -18.19
C LYS A 109 -11.75 17.88 -17.16
N LYS A 110 -12.27 17.00 -16.29
CA LYS A 110 -13.28 17.32 -15.26
C LYS A 110 -12.74 17.18 -13.84
N MET A 111 -11.43 16.96 -13.69
CA MET A 111 -10.77 16.89 -12.39
C MET A 111 -10.69 18.30 -11.80
N THR A 112 -11.09 18.45 -10.55
CA THR A 112 -10.99 19.69 -9.77
C THR A 112 -10.10 19.50 -8.56
N GLU A 113 -9.68 20.59 -7.90
CA GLU A 113 -8.86 20.52 -6.67
C GLU A 113 -9.59 19.80 -5.55
N GLU A 114 -10.91 19.95 -5.42
CA GLU A 114 -11.75 19.28 -4.41
C GLU A 114 -11.81 17.75 -4.63
N LEU A 115 -11.56 17.26 -5.85
CA LEU A 115 -11.44 15.86 -6.18
C LEU A 115 -9.99 15.37 -6.06
N TRP A 116 -9.02 16.24 -6.28
CA TRP A 116 -7.59 15.94 -6.27
C TRP A 116 -7.02 15.91 -4.85
N ASP A 117 -7.12 17.01 -4.12
CA ASP A 117 -6.43 17.23 -2.85
C ASP A 117 -6.78 16.19 -1.78
N PRO A 118 -8.04 15.80 -1.55
CA PRO A 118 -8.34 14.78 -0.56
C PRO A 118 -7.74 13.40 -0.90
N VAL A 119 -7.65 13.05 -2.19
CA VAL A 119 -7.04 11.80 -2.62
C VAL A 119 -5.53 11.80 -2.34
N ILE A 120 -4.84 12.89 -2.69
CA ILE A 120 -3.41 13.04 -2.35
C ILE A 120 -3.21 13.04 -0.83
N ALA A 121 -4.04 13.77 -0.09
CA ALA A 121 -3.94 13.85 1.36
C ALA A 121 -4.11 12.47 2.03
N VAL A 122 -5.18 11.75 1.70
CA VAL A 122 -5.48 10.46 2.35
C VAL A 122 -4.48 9.37 1.93
N HIS A 123 -4.16 9.26 0.63
CA HIS A 123 -3.28 8.20 0.17
C HIS A 123 -1.80 8.49 0.43
N LEU A 124 -1.27 9.61 -0.07
CA LEU A 124 0.17 9.86 -0.01
C LEU A 124 0.59 10.40 1.35
N LYS A 125 -0.06 11.47 1.81
CA LYS A 125 0.26 12.05 3.11
C LYS A 125 -0.19 11.15 4.26
N GLY A 126 -1.36 10.47 4.10
CA GLY A 126 -1.87 9.48 5.06
C GLY A 126 -1.09 8.16 5.09
N THR A 127 -0.23 7.88 4.11
CA THR A 127 0.80 6.84 4.21
C THR A 127 2.05 7.38 4.92
N PHE A 128 2.41 8.65 4.68
CA PHE A 128 3.62 9.26 5.27
C PHE A 128 3.53 9.38 6.80
N HIS A 129 2.44 9.92 7.35
CA HIS A 129 2.35 10.17 8.79
C HIS A 129 2.41 8.89 9.64
N PRO A 130 1.57 7.85 9.40
CA PRO A 130 1.69 6.60 10.16
C PRO A 130 3.05 5.91 9.95
N THR A 131 3.60 5.97 8.73
CA THR A 131 4.93 5.40 8.45
C THR A 131 6.01 6.10 9.26
N ARG A 132 6.00 7.44 9.34
CA ARG A 132 7.00 8.19 10.10
C ARG A 132 6.92 7.87 11.60
N ALA A 133 5.72 7.84 12.16
CA ALA A 133 5.52 7.51 13.57
C ALA A 133 5.98 6.07 13.87
N ALA A 134 5.53 5.09 13.07
CA ALA A 134 5.91 3.69 13.22
C ALA A 134 7.42 3.47 13.01
N TYR A 135 8.02 4.11 12.00
CA TYR A 135 9.44 4.01 11.72
C TYR A 135 10.29 4.50 12.89
N ASN A 136 9.95 5.65 13.47
CA ASN A 136 10.63 6.18 14.66
C ASN A 136 10.51 5.22 15.84
N GLN A 137 9.33 4.67 16.10
CA GLN A 137 9.10 3.68 17.16
C GLN A 137 9.93 2.41 16.93
N MET A 138 9.98 1.90 15.69
CA MET A 138 10.77 0.72 15.33
C MET A 138 12.28 0.97 15.47
N LEU A 139 12.75 2.20 15.15
CA LEU A 139 14.14 2.61 15.38
C LEU A 139 14.48 2.63 16.88
N GLU A 140 13.62 3.21 17.70
CA GLU A 140 13.82 3.28 19.15
C GLU A 140 13.85 1.88 19.79
N GLN A 141 12.97 0.98 19.36
CA GLN A 141 12.93 -0.41 19.80
C GLN A 141 14.20 -1.19 19.40
N GLY A 142 14.80 -0.91 18.25
CA GLY A 142 15.99 -1.58 17.75
C GLY A 142 15.79 -3.06 17.34
N THR A 143 14.54 -3.52 17.24
CA THR A 143 14.19 -4.92 16.94
C THR A 143 13.88 -5.17 15.46
N GLY A 144 13.99 -4.15 14.61
CA GLY A 144 13.54 -4.18 13.23
C GLY A 144 12.03 -3.93 13.09
N GLY A 145 11.49 -4.16 11.92
CA GLY A 145 10.06 -3.95 11.66
C GLY A 145 9.64 -4.30 10.24
N ARG A 146 8.35 -4.24 9.97
CA ARG A 146 7.72 -4.52 8.68
C ARG A 146 6.76 -3.39 8.32
N ILE A 147 6.96 -2.76 7.18
CA ILE A 147 6.09 -1.70 6.67
C ILE A 147 5.58 -2.12 5.30
N ILE A 148 4.29 -2.27 5.17
CA ILE A 148 3.60 -2.53 3.90
C ILE A 148 2.79 -1.29 3.52
N MET A 149 3.00 -0.82 2.29
CA MET A 149 2.27 0.32 1.75
C MET A 149 1.38 -0.14 0.60
N THR A 150 0.10 0.22 0.62
CA THR A 150 -0.84 -0.16 -0.43
C THR A 150 -0.77 0.83 -1.59
N SER A 151 -0.19 0.40 -2.71
CA SER A 151 -0.24 1.08 -4.00
C SER A 151 -1.42 0.55 -4.84
N SER A 152 -1.33 0.67 -6.16
CA SER A 152 -2.33 0.19 -7.12
C SER A 152 -1.69 0.01 -8.48
N THR A 153 -2.26 -0.88 -9.29
CA THR A 153 -1.95 -0.96 -10.74
C THR A 153 -2.15 0.38 -11.43
N SER A 154 -3.12 1.20 -10.98
CA SER A 154 -3.33 2.57 -11.50
C SER A 154 -2.13 3.50 -11.28
N GLY A 155 -1.39 3.33 -10.17
CA GLY A 155 -0.17 4.10 -9.92
C GLY A 155 1.07 3.50 -10.58
N LEU A 156 1.07 2.20 -10.87
CA LEU A 156 2.24 1.49 -11.40
C LEU A 156 2.26 1.43 -12.93
N VAL A 157 1.08 1.33 -13.57
CA VAL A 157 0.95 1.25 -15.04
C VAL A 157 -0.05 2.25 -15.62
N GLY A 158 -0.91 2.86 -14.80
CA GLY A 158 -1.90 3.87 -15.22
C GLY A 158 -3.30 3.31 -15.40
N ASN A 159 -4.31 4.18 -15.22
CA ASN A 159 -5.72 3.86 -15.48
C ASN A 159 -6.49 5.13 -15.86
N PHE A 160 -7.47 5.01 -16.76
CA PHE A 160 -8.28 6.13 -17.20
C PHE A 160 -9.16 6.67 -16.06
N GLY A 161 -9.24 7.99 -15.93
CA GLY A 161 -10.08 8.66 -14.94
C GLY A 161 -9.52 8.72 -13.52
N GLN A 162 -8.29 8.25 -13.30
CA GLN A 162 -7.65 8.13 -11.99
C GLN A 162 -6.34 8.92 -11.89
N THR A 163 -6.26 10.10 -12.46
CA THR A 163 -5.01 10.88 -12.45
C THR A 163 -4.60 11.31 -11.03
N ASN A 164 -5.54 11.67 -10.15
CA ASN A 164 -5.31 11.95 -8.72
C ASN A 164 -4.86 10.69 -7.96
N TYR A 165 -5.61 9.61 -8.09
CA TYR A 165 -5.35 8.34 -7.43
C TYR A 165 -4.05 7.71 -7.95
N GLY A 166 -3.85 7.67 -9.27
CA GLY A 166 -2.62 7.18 -9.90
C GLY A 166 -1.38 7.94 -9.43
N ALA A 167 -1.46 9.29 -9.38
CA ALA A 167 -0.37 10.12 -8.87
C ALA A 167 -0.02 9.78 -7.40
N ALA A 168 -1.03 9.67 -6.52
CA ALA A 168 -0.81 9.30 -5.13
C ALA A 168 -0.19 7.91 -5.00
N LYS A 169 -0.71 6.92 -5.71
CA LYS A 169 -0.24 5.53 -5.66
C LYS A 169 1.15 5.32 -6.27
N ALA A 170 1.49 6.08 -7.32
CA ALA A 170 2.86 6.16 -7.85
C ALA A 170 3.82 6.82 -6.83
N GLY A 171 3.37 7.90 -6.16
CA GLY A 171 4.11 8.55 -5.09
C GLY A 171 4.43 7.61 -3.93
N ILE A 172 3.48 6.77 -3.52
CA ILE A 172 3.69 5.73 -2.50
C ILE A 172 4.80 4.75 -2.92
N ALA A 173 4.79 4.30 -4.18
CA ALA A 173 5.82 3.40 -4.69
C ALA A 173 7.21 4.05 -4.72
N GLY A 174 7.29 5.36 -5.04
CA GLY A 174 8.51 6.16 -4.94
C GLY A 174 9.00 6.30 -3.49
N PHE A 175 8.08 6.65 -2.58
CA PHE A 175 8.35 6.76 -1.16
C PHE A 175 8.91 5.45 -0.59
N MET A 176 8.25 4.32 -0.87
CA MET A 176 8.71 2.99 -0.46
C MET A 176 10.15 2.72 -0.90
N ARG A 177 10.49 2.97 -2.19
CA ARG A 177 11.84 2.68 -2.70
C ARG A 177 12.93 3.47 -1.99
N CYS A 178 12.68 4.76 -1.69
CA CYS A 178 13.61 5.58 -0.95
C CYS A 178 13.75 5.11 0.51
N LEU A 179 12.62 4.91 1.20
CA LEU A 179 12.62 4.50 2.60
C LEU A 179 13.22 3.10 2.79
N ALA A 180 13.01 2.17 1.85
CA ALA A 180 13.60 0.84 1.89
C ALA A 180 15.13 0.87 1.94
N ILE A 181 15.77 1.85 1.25
CA ILE A 181 17.22 2.03 1.27
C ILE A 181 17.68 2.57 2.65
N GLU A 182 16.97 3.53 3.19
CA GLU A 182 17.30 4.14 4.49
C GLU A 182 17.11 3.15 5.65
N ALA A 183 16.11 2.27 5.56
CA ALA A 183 15.66 1.38 6.61
C ALA A 183 16.52 0.10 6.80
N VAL A 184 17.39 -0.23 5.83
CA VAL A 184 18.18 -1.48 5.81
C VAL A 184 18.97 -1.70 7.09
N LYS A 185 19.68 -0.67 7.58
CA LYS A 185 20.52 -0.79 8.78
C LYS A 185 19.73 -1.06 10.05
N ALA A 186 18.46 -0.64 10.08
CA ALA A 186 17.55 -0.86 11.20
C ALA A 186 16.80 -2.20 11.11
N LYS A 187 17.07 -3.02 10.08
CA LYS A 187 16.35 -4.29 9.81
C LYS A 187 14.83 -4.09 9.64
N ILE A 188 14.43 -2.91 9.15
CA ILE A 188 13.05 -2.61 8.82
C ILE A 188 12.88 -2.86 7.32
N THR A 189 11.98 -3.76 6.93
CA THR A 189 11.64 -3.97 5.52
C THR A 189 10.46 -3.08 5.13
N VAL A 190 10.53 -2.52 3.93
CA VAL A 190 9.48 -1.65 3.39
C VAL A 190 9.12 -2.14 1.99
N ASN A 191 7.87 -2.56 1.80
CA ASN A 191 7.39 -3.09 0.53
C ASN A 191 6.05 -2.47 0.12
N VAL A 192 5.76 -2.52 -1.16
CA VAL A 192 4.46 -2.11 -1.73
C VAL A 192 3.67 -3.34 -2.14
N LEU A 193 2.39 -3.31 -1.81
CA LEU A 193 1.38 -4.20 -2.37
C LEU A 193 0.41 -3.40 -3.25
N ALA A 194 0.15 -3.87 -4.46
CA ALA A 194 -0.89 -3.37 -5.36
C ALA A 194 -1.97 -4.45 -5.51
N PRO A 195 -3.01 -4.41 -4.67
CA PRO A 195 -4.03 -5.44 -4.67
C PRO A 195 -5.07 -5.21 -5.76
N ASN A 196 -5.54 -6.28 -6.39
CA ASN A 196 -6.75 -6.30 -7.18
C ASN A 196 -7.73 -7.25 -6.47
N ALA A 197 -8.67 -6.66 -5.74
CA ALA A 197 -9.66 -7.39 -4.97
C ALA A 197 -11.06 -6.82 -5.19
N TYR A 198 -12.05 -7.68 -5.17
CA TYR A 198 -13.46 -7.31 -5.20
C TYR A 198 -13.82 -6.68 -3.84
N SER A 199 -14.27 -5.45 -3.86
CA SER A 199 -14.69 -4.71 -2.68
C SER A 199 -15.78 -3.71 -3.06
N ARG A 200 -16.39 -3.06 -2.09
CA ARG A 200 -17.32 -1.94 -2.37
C ARG A 200 -16.70 -0.87 -3.28
N MET A 201 -15.39 -0.67 -3.20
CA MET A 201 -14.63 0.32 -3.98
C MET A 201 -14.43 -0.11 -5.44
N THR A 202 -14.39 -1.40 -5.72
CA THR A 202 -13.96 -1.96 -7.02
C THR A 202 -15.04 -2.82 -7.70
N ALA A 203 -16.17 -3.06 -7.06
CA ALA A 203 -17.23 -3.95 -7.56
C ALA A 203 -17.65 -3.65 -9.01
N SER A 204 -17.74 -2.36 -9.38
CA SER A 204 -18.10 -1.95 -10.74
C SER A 204 -17.03 -2.20 -11.81
N LEU A 205 -15.79 -2.55 -11.39
CA LEU A 205 -14.66 -2.78 -12.28
C LEU A 205 -14.49 -4.26 -12.65
N PHE A 206 -15.17 -5.14 -11.93
CA PHE A 206 -15.07 -6.59 -12.13
C PHE A 206 -16.30 -7.14 -12.86
N PRO A 207 -16.14 -8.17 -13.70
CA PRO A 207 -17.27 -8.91 -14.27
C PRO A 207 -18.14 -9.52 -13.17
N GLU A 208 -19.43 -9.67 -13.46
CA GLU A 208 -20.37 -10.37 -12.58
C GLU A 208 -19.89 -11.80 -12.26
N GLY A 209 -20.02 -12.22 -11.00
CA GLY A 209 -19.54 -13.54 -10.55
C GLY A 209 -18.04 -13.59 -10.22
N SER A 210 -17.36 -12.42 -10.14
CA SER A 210 -15.94 -12.35 -9.81
C SER A 210 -15.64 -12.32 -8.31
N GLU A 211 -16.65 -12.22 -7.46
CA GLU A 211 -16.55 -11.97 -6.02
C GLU A 211 -15.63 -12.98 -5.32
N GLU A 212 -15.86 -14.27 -5.55
CA GLU A 212 -15.06 -15.32 -4.93
C GLU A 212 -13.63 -15.36 -5.49
N ARG A 213 -13.47 -15.17 -6.81
CA ARG A 213 -12.15 -15.17 -7.46
C ARG A 213 -11.25 -14.09 -6.94
N PHE A 214 -11.79 -12.90 -6.67
CA PHE A 214 -11.05 -11.72 -6.22
C PHE A 214 -11.39 -11.31 -4.78
N ALA A 215 -11.82 -12.26 -3.95
CA ALA A 215 -12.13 -11.98 -2.55
C ALA A 215 -10.92 -11.32 -1.83
N PRO A 216 -11.14 -10.30 -0.98
CA PRO A 216 -10.08 -9.60 -0.24
C PRO A 216 -9.18 -10.54 0.55
N GLU A 217 -9.73 -11.64 1.06
CA GLU A 217 -9.05 -12.67 1.83
C GLU A 217 -7.93 -13.37 1.04
N LYS A 218 -7.97 -13.36 -0.30
CA LYS A 218 -6.92 -13.93 -1.16
C LYS A 218 -5.67 -13.04 -1.27
N VAL A 219 -5.79 -11.77 -0.90
CA VAL A 219 -4.65 -10.83 -0.87
C VAL A 219 -3.89 -10.93 0.45
N SER A 220 -4.58 -11.15 1.54
CA SER A 220 -4.05 -11.10 2.90
C SER A 220 -2.92 -12.11 3.19
N PRO A 221 -2.88 -13.33 2.62
CA PRO A 221 -1.77 -14.27 2.86
C PRO A 221 -0.40 -13.73 2.45
N ALA A 222 -0.31 -13.00 1.34
CA ALA A 222 0.94 -12.37 0.92
C ALA A 222 1.41 -11.30 1.91
N ILE A 223 0.48 -10.53 2.49
CA ILE A 223 0.79 -9.55 3.55
C ILE A 223 1.28 -10.26 4.80
N ALA A 224 0.57 -11.28 5.28
CA ALA A 224 0.99 -12.02 6.48
C ALA A 224 2.40 -12.60 6.33
N TRP A 225 2.71 -13.18 5.17
CA TRP A 225 4.06 -13.69 4.90
C TRP A 225 5.11 -12.58 4.84
N LEU A 226 4.85 -11.47 4.13
CA LEU A 226 5.77 -10.32 4.06
C LEU A 226 6.02 -9.67 5.44
N CYS A 227 5.11 -9.85 6.39
CA CYS A 227 5.25 -9.37 7.77
C CYS A 227 5.95 -10.36 8.69
N SER A 228 6.22 -11.58 8.25
CA SER A 228 6.88 -12.60 9.04
C SER A 228 8.41 -12.42 9.11
N ASP A 229 9.05 -13.25 9.94
CA ASP A 229 10.50 -13.29 10.03
C ASP A 229 11.13 -13.96 8.78
N GLU A 230 10.36 -14.81 8.08
CA GLU A 230 10.80 -15.47 6.84
C GLU A 230 11.06 -14.51 5.69
N ALA A 231 10.38 -13.33 5.68
CA ALA A 231 10.54 -12.29 4.66
C ALA A 231 11.50 -11.17 5.09
N GLY A 232 12.39 -11.44 6.06
CA GLY A 232 13.29 -10.43 6.61
C GLY A 232 14.32 -9.85 5.63
N ASP A 233 14.56 -10.49 4.49
CA ASP A 233 15.42 -10.07 3.39
C ASP A 233 14.65 -9.43 2.21
N ILE A 234 13.32 -9.43 2.25
CA ILE A 234 12.47 -8.88 1.20
C ILE A 234 12.15 -7.41 1.49
N THR A 235 12.83 -6.50 0.80
CA THR A 235 12.61 -5.04 0.94
C THR A 235 12.72 -4.34 -0.40
N GLY A 236 12.06 -3.18 -0.55
CA GLY A 236 12.07 -2.38 -1.77
C GLY A 236 11.31 -3.00 -2.95
N ARG A 237 10.39 -3.94 -2.70
CA ARG A 237 9.67 -4.70 -3.73
C ARG A 237 8.23 -4.21 -3.91
N GLN A 238 7.73 -4.42 -5.12
CA GLN A 238 6.37 -4.06 -5.51
C GLN A 238 5.65 -5.32 -5.98
N PHE A 239 4.72 -5.82 -5.17
CA PHE A 239 3.93 -7.01 -5.49
C PHE A 239 2.55 -6.61 -6.00
N VAL A 240 2.11 -7.22 -7.08
CA VAL A 240 0.73 -7.15 -7.56
C VAL A 240 0.06 -8.47 -7.22
N ILE A 241 -1.03 -8.41 -6.46
CA ILE A 241 -1.80 -9.59 -6.05
C ILE A 241 -3.20 -9.49 -6.64
N SER A 242 -3.58 -10.49 -7.41
CA SER A 242 -4.89 -10.55 -8.09
C SER A 242 -5.48 -11.96 -7.95
N GLY A 243 -6.44 -12.12 -7.04
CA GLY A 243 -6.90 -13.45 -6.64
C GLY A 243 -5.73 -14.31 -6.14
N ASN A 244 -5.48 -15.44 -6.79
CA ASN A 244 -4.35 -16.33 -6.46
C ASN A 244 -3.07 -16.05 -7.29
N ARG A 245 -3.05 -14.96 -8.07
CA ARG A 245 -1.89 -14.58 -8.87
C ARG A 245 -1.02 -13.61 -8.10
N ILE A 246 0.28 -13.88 -8.04
CA ILE A 246 1.30 -13.01 -7.45
C ILE A 246 2.27 -12.61 -8.56
N SER A 247 2.46 -11.32 -8.75
CA SER A 247 3.39 -10.76 -9.73
C SER A 247 4.35 -9.79 -9.05
N LEU A 248 5.61 -9.81 -9.44
CA LEU A 248 6.60 -8.81 -9.06
C LEU A 248 6.68 -7.77 -10.17
N LEU A 249 6.45 -6.50 -9.83
CA LEU A 249 6.63 -5.38 -10.75
C LEU A 249 7.86 -4.57 -10.31
N TYR A 250 8.74 -4.28 -11.27
CA TYR A 250 9.94 -3.49 -11.00
C TYR A 250 10.22 -2.56 -12.18
N PRO A 251 10.76 -1.34 -11.94
CA PRO A 251 11.23 -0.48 -13.01
C PRO A 251 12.46 -1.10 -13.67
N ALA A 252 12.48 -1.11 -15.00
CA ALA A 252 13.64 -1.51 -15.79
C ALA A 252 14.12 -0.31 -16.63
N ALA A 253 15.43 -0.21 -16.84
CA ALA A 253 16.02 0.75 -17.76
C ALA A 253 16.32 0.04 -19.07
N TYR A 254 15.85 0.60 -20.18
CA TYR A 254 16.18 0.16 -21.51
C TYR A 254 17.09 1.22 -22.16
N LYS A 255 18.33 0.80 -22.52
CA LYS A 255 19.30 1.72 -23.11
C LYS A 255 18.95 1.91 -24.59
N ILE A 256 18.62 3.15 -24.96
CA ILE A 256 18.28 3.52 -26.35
C ILE A 256 19.53 3.83 -27.14
N ALA A 257 20.42 4.67 -26.59
CA ALA A 257 21.65 5.10 -27.26
C ALA A 257 22.69 5.50 -26.19
N ASP A 258 23.93 5.57 -26.65
CA ASP A 258 25.08 6.05 -25.88
C ASP A 258 25.96 6.92 -26.78
N LYS A 259 26.58 7.95 -26.22
CA LYS A 259 27.54 8.80 -26.91
C LYS A 259 28.76 8.94 -26.01
N ASP A 260 29.93 8.76 -26.54
CA ASP A 260 31.18 8.97 -25.81
C ASP A 260 31.25 10.42 -25.33
N GLY A 261 31.58 10.64 -24.05
CA GLY A 261 31.72 11.98 -23.49
C GLY A 261 32.74 12.88 -24.22
N ALA A 262 33.71 12.27 -24.96
CA ALA A 262 34.65 12.97 -25.81
C ALA A 262 34.00 13.56 -27.07
N GLU A 263 32.86 13.04 -27.51
CA GLU A 263 32.14 13.50 -28.70
C GLU A 263 31.25 14.73 -28.47
N GLY A 264 31.20 15.24 -27.26
CA GLY A 264 30.36 16.38 -26.85
C GLY A 264 28.89 16.05 -26.62
N ALA A 265 28.07 17.08 -26.43
CA ALA A 265 26.64 16.93 -26.20
C ALA A 265 25.88 16.41 -27.43
N TRP A 266 24.75 15.74 -27.19
CA TRP A 266 23.83 15.36 -28.25
C TRP A 266 23.21 16.58 -28.95
N ASP A 267 23.17 16.58 -30.27
CA ASP A 267 22.28 17.46 -31.02
C ASP A 267 20.83 16.96 -30.91
N PRO A 268 19.80 17.83 -30.81
CA PRO A 268 18.40 17.41 -30.72
C PRO A 268 17.94 16.52 -31.88
N SER A 269 18.47 16.75 -33.10
CA SER A 269 18.16 15.94 -34.30
C SER A 269 18.78 14.54 -34.23
N GLU A 270 20.00 14.44 -33.69
CA GLU A 270 20.65 13.13 -33.46
C GLU A 270 19.87 12.30 -32.44
N ILE A 271 19.44 12.90 -31.31
CA ILE A 271 18.61 12.22 -30.32
C ILE A 271 17.32 11.69 -30.96
N GLY A 272 16.63 12.54 -31.73
CA GLY A 272 15.39 12.16 -32.40
C GLY A 272 15.58 10.96 -33.36
N GLN A 273 16.70 10.90 -34.10
CA GLN A 273 17.05 9.77 -34.97
C GLN A 273 17.28 8.49 -34.16
N GLN A 274 18.06 8.55 -33.06
CA GLN A 274 18.34 7.38 -32.22
C GLN A 274 17.08 6.82 -31.56
N ILE A 275 16.21 7.70 -31.04
CA ILE A 275 14.93 7.32 -30.45
C ILE A 275 14.06 6.58 -31.48
N ARG A 276 13.89 7.15 -32.66
CA ARG A 276 13.06 6.51 -33.72
C ARG A 276 13.61 5.19 -34.19
N LYS A 277 14.93 5.07 -34.32
CA LYS A 277 15.60 3.82 -34.73
C LYS A 277 15.38 2.69 -33.73
N SER A 278 15.28 3.01 -32.44
CA SER A 278 15.11 2.01 -31.38
C SER A 278 13.66 1.64 -31.10
N MET A 279 12.66 2.39 -31.59
CA MET A 279 11.26 2.26 -31.19
C MET A 279 10.68 0.85 -31.38
N ASP A 280 11.08 0.14 -32.44
CA ASP A 280 10.58 -1.21 -32.70
C ASP A 280 11.11 -2.26 -31.72
N GLU A 281 12.19 -1.93 -31.00
CA GLU A 281 12.81 -2.79 -29.97
C GLU A 281 12.30 -2.49 -28.56
N TRP A 282 11.47 -1.47 -28.38
CA TRP A 282 11.01 -1.10 -27.05
C TRP A 282 10.10 -2.17 -26.46
N PRO A 283 10.23 -2.46 -25.15
CA PRO A 283 9.33 -3.40 -24.52
C PRO A 283 7.91 -2.86 -24.56
N THR A 284 6.96 -3.74 -24.81
CA THR A 284 5.53 -3.39 -24.74
C THR A 284 5.19 -2.98 -23.29
N PRO A 285 4.55 -1.81 -23.08
CA PRO A 285 4.12 -1.42 -21.75
C PRO A 285 3.14 -2.45 -21.16
N THR A 286 3.39 -2.86 -19.93
CA THR A 286 2.47 -3.70 -19.17
C THR A 286 1.14 -2.96 -18.95
N THR A 287 0.03 -3.64 -19.14
CA THR A 287 -1.32 -3.11 -18.97
C THR A 287 -1.99 -3.62 -17.71
N VAL A 288 -3.02 -2.91 -17.24
CA VAL A 288 -3.82 -3.35 -16.07
C VAL A 288 -4.46 -4.72 -16.29
N PRO A 289 -5.10 -5.02 -17.44
CA PRO A 289 -5.67 -6.35 -17.68
C PRO A 289 -4.65 -7.50 -17.57
N GLU A 290 -3.42 -7.33 -18.07
CA GLU A 290 -2.38 -8.37 -17.97
C GLU A 290 -1.96 -8.67 -16.53
N LEU A 291 -2.12 -7.72 -15.63
CA LEU A 291 -1.81 -7.88 -14.20
C LEU A 291 -2.99 -8.45 -13.40
N ILE A 292 -4.22 -8.31 -13.90
CA ILE A 292 -5.44 -8.72 -13.20
C ILE A 292 -5.91 -10.10 -13.67
N PHE A 293 -5.98 -10.34 -14.95
CA PHE A 293 -6.55 -11.52 -15.60
C PHE A 293 -5.48 -12.43 -16.21
#